data_66816fdea25d5f194dfa2ab38e0841b9
#
_entry.id   66816fdea25d5f194dfa2ab38e0841b9
#
_cell.length_a   1.000
_cell.length_b   1.000
_cell.length_c   1.000
_cell.angle_alpha   90.00
_cell.angle_beta   90.00
_cell.angle_gamma   90.00
#
_symmetry.space_group_name_H-M   'P 1'
#
loop_
_entity.id
_entity.type
_entity.pdbx_description
1 polymer ?
#
loop_
_entity_poly.entity_id
_entity_poly.type
_entity_poly.pdbx_seq_one_letter_code
_entity_poly.pdbx_strand_id
1 'polypeptide(L)'
;MNSRIKKYIFSGVLLFVGYFLASQHIVIKNKEFKLLKKSELTYEYTFYNVTDRDPEDIIKIDMLREDGIGDVLVDFGLLSEEDKYKLETYYTTLEE
;
A
#
# COMPACT_ATOMS: atom_id res chain seq x y z
N MET A 1 -12.83 34.89 -8.32
CA MET A 1 -12.36 34.38 -7.02
C MET A 1 -11.07 35.11 -6.62
N ASN A 2 -10.99 35.54 -5.38
CA ASN A 2 -9.84 36.27 -4.86
C ASN A 2 -8.59 35.34 -4.87
N SER A 3 -7.42 35.90 -5.24
CA SER A 3 -6.16 35.13 -5.29
C SER A 3 -5.75 34.55 -3.93
N ARG A 4 -6.14 35.19 -2.83
CA ARG A 4 -5.90 34.65 -1.48
C ARG A 4 -6.67 33.35 -1.25
N ILE A 5 -7.93 33.30 -1.68
CA ILE A 5 -8.77 32.12 -1.54
C ILE A 5 -8.21 30.96 -2.35
N LYS A 6 -7.73 31.24 -3.58
CA LYS A 6 -7.08 30.21 -4.41
C LYS A 6 -5.85 29.62 -3.74
N LYS A 7 -5.02 30.45 -3.09
CA LYS A 7 -3.84 29.97 -2.37
C LYS A 7 -4.22 29.07 -1.20
N TYR A 8 -5.24 29.42 -0.43
CA TYR A 8 -5.68 28.60 0.70
C TYR A 8 -6.27 27.27 0.23
N ILE A 9 -7.07 27.28 -0.83
CA ILE A 9 -7.63 26.05 -1.39
C ILE A 9 -6.52 25.16 -1.92
N PHE A 10 -5.55 25.73 -2.64
CA PHE A 10 -4.42 24.96 -3.19
C PHE A 10 -3.58 24.35 -2.07
N SER A 11 -3.27 25.13 -1.03
CA SER A 11 -2.53 24.63 0.14
C SER A 11 -3.29 23.50 0.85
N GLY A 12 -4.60 23.64 1.02
CA GLY A 12 -5.43 22.61 1.63
C GLY A 12 -5.45 21.32 0.83
N VAL A 13 -5.55 21.43 -0.50
CA VAL A 13 -5.50 20.28 -1.40
C VAL A 13 -4.16 19.57 -1.30
N LEU A 14 -3.04 20.34 -1.30
CA LEU A 14 -1.71 19.75 -1.17
C LEU A 14 -1.54 19.01 0.16
N LEU A 15 -2.02 19.59 1.26
CA LEU A 15 -1.95 18.94 2.57
C LEU A 15 -2.78 17.66 2.60
N PHE A 16 -3.97 17.67 1.99
CA PHE A 16 -4.81 16.49 1.90
C PHE A 16 -4.16 15.38 1.09
N VAL A 17 -3.61 15.72 -0.08
CA VAL A 17 -2.91 14.76 -0.94
C VAL A 17 -1.70 14.18 -0.21
N GLY A 18 -0.90 15.04 0.44
CA GLY A 18 0.26 14.60 1.22
C GLY A 18 -0.13 13.64 2.33
N TYR A 19 -1.20 13.94 3.07
CA TYR A 19 -1.70 13.05 4.12
C TYR A 19 -2.17 11.72 3.52
N PHE A 20 -2.93 11.76 2.42
CA PHE A 20 -3.41 10.56 1.75
C PHE A 20 -2.26 9.66 1.34
N LEU A 21 -1.22 10.24 0.69
CA LEU A 21 -0.06 9.47 0.24
C LEU A 21 0.75 8.91 1.41
N ALA A 22 0.78 9.62 2.53
CA ALA A 22 1.47 9.13 3.74
C ALA A 22 0.70 8.03 4.46
N SER A 23 -0.63 7.94 4.26
CA SER A 23 -1.49 7.00 5.00
C SER A 23 -1.94 5.80 4.18
N GLN A 24 -1.70 5.76 2.87
CA GLN A 24 -2.16 4.69 1.98
C GLN A 24 -1.05 4.20 1.07
N HIS A 25 -1.02 2.88 0.85
CA HIS A 25 -0.26 2.27 -0.23
C HIS A 25 -1.16 2.18 -1.46
N ILE A 26 -0.68 2.63 -2.60
CA ILE A 26 -1.38 2.45 -3.88
C ILE A 26 -0.73 1.27 -4.58
N VAL A 27 -1.39 0.11 -4.52
CA VAL A 27 -0.86 -1.14 -5.08
C VAL A 27 -1.35 -1.28 -6.51
N ILE A 28 -0.42 -1.38 -7.45
CA ILE A 28 -0.70 -1.35 -8.88
C ILE A 28 -0.40 -2.71 -9.50
N LYS A 29 -1.39 -3.26 -10.23
CA LYS A 29 -1.20 -4.45 -11.06
C LYS A 29 -1.72 -4.14 -12.47
N ASN A 30 -0.85 -4.06 -13.45
CA ASN A 30 -1.18 -3.65 -14.82
C ASN A 30 -1.89 -2.28 -14.80
N LYS A 31 -3.16 -2.23 -15.21
CA LYS A 31 -3.97 -1.00 -15.21
C LYS A 31 -4.92 -0.92 -14.01
N GLU A 32 -4.87 -1.91 -13.13
CA GLU A 32 -5.70 -1.95 -11.93
C GLU A 32 -4.91 -1.42 -10.74
N PHE A 33 -5.60 -0.84 -9.77
CA PHE A 33 -4.98 -0.42 -8.53
C PHE A 33 -5.92 -0.65 -7.35
N LYS A 34 -5.32 -0.87 -6.18
CA LYS A 34 -6.05 -1.01 -4.92
C LYS A 34 -5.35 -0.19 -3.86
N LEU A 35 -6.12 0.31 -2.91
CA LEU A 35 -5.59 1.07 -1.79
C LEU A 35 -5.43 0.17 -0.57
N LEU A 36 -4.30 0.30 0.10
CA LEU A 36 -4.00 -0.44 1.32
C LEU A 36 -3.61 0.56 2.41
N LYS A 37 -4.35 0.56 3.51
CA LYS A 37 -4.10 1.49 4.60
C LYS A 37 -2.78 1.16 5.29
N LYS A 38 -1.95 2.18 5.52
CA LYS A 38 -0.70 2.03 6.26
C LYS A 38 -0.96 2.04 7.76
N SER A 39 -0.18 1.25 8.50
CA SER A 39 -0.21 1.24 9.96
C SER A 39 0.41 2.50 10.55
N GLU A 40 1.39 3.07 9.85
CA GLU A 40 2.09 4.28 10.26
C GLU A 40 2.14 5.28 9.13
N LEU A 41 2.17 6.56 9.44
CA LEU A 41 2.31 7.61 8.43
C LEU A 41 3.76 7.62 7.89
N THR A 42 3.91 7.35 6.62
CA THR A 42 5.22 7.31 5.94
C THR A 42 4.98 7.41 4.43
N TYR A 43 6.00 7.85 3.68
CA TYR A 43 5.91 7.84 2.22
C TYR A 43 6.53 6.58 1.60
N GLU A 44 7.02 5.65 2.42
CA GLU A 44 7.58 4.39 1.92
C GLU A 44 6.49 3.51 1.32
N TYR A 45 6.79 2.93 0.18
CA TYR A 45 5.88 2.03 -0.56
C TYR A 45 4.52 2.65 -0.88
N THR A 46 4.46 3.98 -1.01
CA THR A 46 3.21 4.67 -1.38
C THR A 46 2.70 4.19 -2.73
N PHE A 47 3.59 4.12 -3.73
CA PHE A 47 3.27 3.55 -5.03
C PHE A 47 4.05 2.24 -5.17
N TYR A 48 3.35 1.12 -5.22
CA TYR A 48 3.98 -0.19 -5.30
C TYR A 48 3.37 -1.01 -6.43
N ASN A 49 4.15 -1.26 -7.47
CA ASN A 49 3.71 -2.01 -8.64
C ASN A 49 4.04 -3.50 -8.43
N VAL A 50 3.02 -4.36 -8.43
CA VAL A 50 3.17 -5.79 -8.19
C VAL A 50 3.11 -6.61 -9.48
N THR A 51 2.98 -5.95 -10.64
CA THR A 51 2.72 -6.61 -11.94
C THR A 51 3.70 -7.74 -12.24
N ASP A 52 5.01 -7.49 -12.08
CA ASP A 52 6.06 -8.44 -12.42
C ASP A 52 6.81 -8.96 -11.19
N ARG A 53 6.20 -8.86 -10.00
CA ARG A 53 6.85 -9.30 -8.77
C ARG A 53 6.28 -10.62 -8.28
N ASP A 54 7.15 -11.44 -7.68
CA ASP A 54 6.73 -12.67 -7.04
C ASP A 54 5.97 -12.33 -5.76
N PRO A 55 4.76 -12.88 -5.54
CA PRO A 55 4.01 -12.63 -4.31
C PRO A 55 4.78 -12.93 -3.03
N GLU A 56 5.62 -13.95 -3.02
CA GLU A 56 6.45 -14.27 -1.86
C GLU A 56 7.40 -13.13 -1.54
N ASP A 57 8.05 -12.54 -2.55
CA ASP A 57 8.96 -11.41 -2.36
C ASP A 57 8.24 -10.18 -1.82
N ILE A 58 6.99 -9.98 -2.18
CA ILE A 58 6.17 -8.89 -1.68
C ILE A 58 5.85 -9.09 -0.21
N ILE A 59 5.47 -10.30 0.19
CA ILE A 59 5.13 -10.63 1.57
C ILE A 59 6.36 -10.58 2.49
N LYS A 60 7.56 -10.77 1.95
CA LYS A 60 8.81 -10.59 2.72
C LYS A 60 8.98 -9.17 3.25
N ILE A 61 8.40 -8.17 2.60
CA ILE A 61 8.52 -6.79 3.02
C ILE A 61 7.68 -6.59 4.29
N ASP A 62 8.35 -6.40 5.42
CA ASP A 62 7.71 -6.36 6.73
C ASP A 62 6.59 -5.32 6.81
N MET A 63 6.85 -4.12 6.34
CA MET A 63 5.84 -3.04 6.36
C MET A 63 4.59 -3.41 5.58
N LEU A 64 4.74 -3.94 4.36
CA LEU A 64 3.62 -4.31 3.51
C LEU A 64 2.85 -5.50 4.09
N ARG A 65 3.56 -6.49 4.63
CA ARG A 65 2.93 -7.66 5.25
C ARG A 65 2.11 -7.25 6.47
N GLU A 66 2.65 -6.42 7.33
CA GLU A 66 1.97 -5.94 8.52
C GLU A 66 0.76 -5.09 8.19
N ASP A 67 0.81 -4.36 7.08
CA ASP A 67 -0.31 -3.53 6.62
C ASP A 67 -1.39 -4.34 5.90
N GLY A 68 -1.15 -5.62 5.60
CA GLY A 68 -2.16 -6.50 5.00
C GLY A 68 -2.07 -6.66 3.50
N ILE A 69 -0.87 -6.54 2.92
CA ILE A 69 -0.67 -6.68 1.46
C ILE A 69 -1.15 -8.04 0.94
N GLY A 70 -1.13 -9.09 1.80
CA GLY A 70 -1.58 -10.42 1.42
C GLY A 70 -3.02 -10.43 0.93
N ASP A 71 -3.91 -9.69 1.57
CA ASP A 71 -5.31 -9.59 1.16
C ASP A 71 -5.44 -8.94 -0.23
N VAL A 72 -4.63 -7.93 -0.51
CA VAL A 72 -4.61 -7.27 -1.81
C VAL A 72 -4.13 -8.24 -2.89
N LEU A 73 -3.12 -9.04 -2.59
CA LEU A 73 -2.60 -10.03 -3.54
C LEU A 73 -3.64 -11.11 -3.85
N VAL A 74 -4.41 -11.54 -2.85
CA VAL A 74 -5.52 -12.48 -3.06
C VAL A 74 -6.59 -11.84 -3.94
N ASP A 75 -6.95 -10.60 -3.68
CA ASP A 75 -7.96 -9.86 -4.46
C ASP A 75 -7.52 -9.69 -5.93
N PHE A 76 -6.23 -9.54 -6.18
CA PHE A 76 -5.70 -9.46 -7.54
C PHE A 76 -5.57 -10.84 -8.20
N GLY A 77 -5.81 -11.93 -7.46
CA GLY A 77 -5.68 -13.28 -7.99
C GLY A 77 -4.25 -13.77 -8.11
N LEU A 78 -3.31 -13.12 -7.43
CA LEU A 78 -1.89 -13.48 -7.47
C LEU A 78 -1.52 -14.52 -6.42
N LEU A 79 -2.39 -14.74 -5.44
CA LEU A 79 -2.11 -15.59 -4.30
C LEU A 79 -3.41 -16.21 -3.80
N SER A 80 -3.38 -17.48 -3.37
CA SER A 80 -4.54 -18.11 -2.73
C SER A 80 -4.59 -17.72 -1.25
N GLU A 81 -5.76 -17.85 -0.63
CA GLU A 81 -5.92 -17.62 0.82
C GLU A 81 -5.01 -18.53 1.62
N GLU A 82 -4.88 -19.79 1.20
CA GLU A 82 -4.03 -20.75 1.87
C GLU A 82 -2.55 -20.35 1.80
N ASP A 83 -2.08 -19.97 0.61
CA ASP A 83 -0.70 -19.55 0.41
C ASP A 83 -0.41 -18.25 1.14
N LYS A 84 -1.38 -17.31 1.15
CA LYS A 84 -1.29 -16.08 1.93
C LYS A 84 -1.01 -16.40 3.39
N TYR A 85 -1.83 -17.26 3.97
CA TYR A 85 -1.70 -17.64 5.37
C TYR A 85 -0.34 -18.27 5.68
N LYS A 86 0.11 -19.18 4.82
CA LYS A 86 1.40 -19.85 4.99
C LYS A 86 2.57 -18.88 4.94
N LEU A 87 2.57 -17.96 3.95
CA LEU A 87 3.65 -17.00 3.80
C LEU A 87 3.65 -15.95 4.91
N GLU A 88 2.49 -15.43 5.28
CA GLU A 88 2.39 -14.46 6.36
C GLU A 88 2.86 -15.07 7.68
N THR A 89 2.45 -16.29 7.98
CA THR A 89 2.84 -16.99 9.21
C THR A 89 4.34 -17.23 9.23
N TYR A 90 4.90 -17.68 8.10
CA TYR A 90 6.33 -17.98 7.98
C TYR A 90 7.19 -16.75 8.25
N TYR A 91 6.93 -15.66 7.53
CA TYR A 91 7.75 -14.45 7.66
C TYR A 91 7.51 -13.70 8.96
N THR A 92 6.32 -13.73 9.50
CA THR A 92 6.03 -13.13 10.81
C THR A 92 6.76 -13.89 11.91
N THR A 93 6.82 -15.23 11.81
CA THR A 93 7.57 -16.05 12.75
C THR A 93 9.07 -15.76 12.70
N LEU A 94 9.61 -15.50 11.51
CA LEU A 94 11.03 -15.15 11.37
C LEU A 94 11.40 -13.83 12.02
N GLU A 95 10.45 -12.88 12.13
CA GLU A 95 10.68 -11.60 12.80
C GLU A 95 10.85 -11.74 14.32
N GLU A 96 10.27 -12.78 14.90
CA GLU A 96 10.31 -13.02 16.35
C GLU A 96 11.69 -13.61 16.80
#